data_9519c2316e4f0cef5f54bc3dc4b68461
#
_entry.id   9519c2316e4f0cef5f54bc3dc4b68461
#
_cell.length_a   1.000
_cell.length_b   1.000
_cell.length_c   1.000
_cell.angle_alpha   90.00
_cell.angle_beta   90.00
_cell.angle_gamma   90.00
#
_symmetry.space_group_name_H-M   'P 1'
#
loop_
_entity.id
_entity.type
_entity.pdbx_description
1 polymer ?
#
loop_
_entity_poly.entity_id
_entity_poly.type
_entity_poly.pdbx_seq_one_letter_code
_entity_poly.pdbx_strand_id
1 'polypeptide(L)'
;MLIKEFAKSLSLRKTKTDKKDAHGIALKLLSDPNREQFQHDNRQVELKILARHIHRLKKKQSDWKVQYTRCLDIIFPELDKIVGKHSEYTYQLLTCYPNPQKRLEAGFDKLIEIKRLTASKIQDILSVAPRSIGTTSPAREFEIIENIKHYKRLIDKAEKCVNDLMAEFNSVITTVTGIGNRLGAVILAEI
;
A
#
# COMPACT_ATOMS: atom_id res chain seq x y z
N MET A 1 23.42 13.84 -23.23
CA MET A 1 24.63 13.73 -24.03
C MET A 1 25.76 14.25 -23.24
N LEU A 2 26.61 14.05 -22.69
CA LEU A 2 27.48 15.11 -22.36
C LEU A 2 28.66 14.78 -21.46
N ILE A 3 28.49 14.04 -20.35
CA ILE A 3 29.60 13.68 -19.47
C ILE A 3 30.50 12.63 -20.12
N LYS A 4 29.91 11.66 -20.83
CA LYS A 4 30.68 10.62 -21.54
C LYS A 4 31.51 11.17 -22.72
N GLU A 5 30.98 12.15 -23.44
CA GLU A 5 31.71 12.76 -24.57
C GLU A 5 32.78 13.71 -24.09
N PHE A 6 32.51 14.49 -23.04
CA PHE A 6 33.50 15.32 -22.39
C PHE A 6 34.63 14.48 -21.78
N ALA A 7 34.33 13.36 -21.13
CA ALA A 7 35.34 12.42 -20.63
C ALA A 7 36.21 11.80 -21.75
N LYS A 8 35.63 11.57 -22.94
CA LYS A 8 36.39 11.12 -24.13
C LYS A 8 37.33 12.20 -24.68
N SER A 9 36.97 13.48 -24.56
CA SER A 9 37.80 14.60 -25.00
C SER A 9 39.03 14.82 -24.10
N LEU A 10 38.94 14.43 -22.82
CA LEU A 10 40.01 14.59 -21.83
C LEU A 10 41.06 13.46 -21.81
N SER A 11 40.77 12.28 -22.35
CA SER A 11 41.69 11.16 -22.31
C SER A 11 41.40 10.11 -23.36
N LEU A 12 42.42 9.73 -24.13
CA LEU A 12 42.40 8.63 -25.12
C LEU A 12 42.38 7.24 -24.44
N ARG A 13 42.69 7.11 -23.18
CA ARG A 13 42.74 5.83 -22.46
C ARG A 13 41.40 5.55 -21.75
N LYS A 14 40.78 4.41 -22.09
CA LYS A 14 39.48 3.93 -21.56
C LYS A 14 39.56 3.37 -20.11
N THR A 15 40.47 3.81 -19.27
CA THR A 15 40.50 3.34 -17.87
C THR A 15 39.43 4.06 -17.07
N LYS A 16 38.36 3.33 -16.74
CA LYS A 16 37.33 3.79 -15.81
C LYS A 16 37.77 3.54 -14.37
N THR A 17 37.83 4.60 -13.58
CA THR A 17 37.88 4.52 -12.11
C THR A 17 36.96 5.59 -11.56
N ASP A 18 36.30 5.34 -10.45
CA ASP A 18 35.38 6.29 -9.80
C ASP A 18 36.03 7.64 -9.56
N LYS A 19 37.33 7.65 -9.23
CA LYS A 19 38.12 8.88 -9.05
C LYS A 19 38.25 9.71 -10.33
N LYS A 20 38.47 9.06 -11.48
CA LYS A 20 38.57 9.75 -12.77
C LYS A 20 37.20 10.24 -13.24
N ASP A 21 36.17 9.46 -13.00
CA ASP A 21 34.80 9.84 -13.35
C ASP A 21 34.34 11.03 -12.50
N ALA A 22 34.61 11.02 -11.20
CA ALA A 22 34.34 12.16 -10.30
C ALA A 22 35.09 13.43 -10.72
N HIS A 23 36.40 13.30 -11.08
CA HIS A 23 37.17 14.42 -11.57
C HIS A 23 36.67 14.95 -12.92
N GLY A 24 36.28 14.07 -13.86
CA GLY A 24 35.68 14.45 -15.13
C GLY A 24 34.36 15.19 -14.98
N ILE A 25 33.51 14.75 -14.06
CA ILE A 25 32.26 15.42 -13.71
C ILE A 25 32.54 16.81 -13.14
N ALA A 26 33.48 16.93 -12.20
CA ALA A 26 33.86 18.20 -11.60
C ALA A 26 34.39 19.19 -12.64
N LEU A 27 35.29 18.77 -13.53
CA LEU A 27 35.80 19.61 -14.61
C LEU A 27 34.69 20.07 -15.58
N LYS A 28 33.76 19.17 -15.94
CA LYS A 28 32.62 19.53 -16.79
C LYS A 28 31.74 20.58 -16.12
N LEU A 29 31.47 20.41 -14.83
CA LEU A 29 30.67 21.37 -14.06
C LEU A 29 31.36 22.75 -13.95
N LEU A 30 32.68 22.79 -13.84
CA LEU A 30 33.45 24.05 -13.81
C LEU A 30 33.57 24.72 -15.19
N SER A 31 33.60 23.94 -16.28
CA SER A 31 33.76 24.45 -17.64
C SER A 31 32.47 24.99 -18.27
N ASP A 32 31.33 24.83 -17.62
CA ASP A 32 30.02 25.24 -18.14
C ASP A 32 29.43 26.35 -17.25
N PRO A 33 29.74 27.63 -17.56
CA PRO A 33 29.27 28.77 -16.76
C PRO A 33 27.75 29.00 -16.89
N ASN A 34 27.13 28.50 -17.97
CA ASN A 34 25.69 28.68 -18.24
C ASN A 34 24.89 27.41 -17.88
N ARG A 35 25.41 26.53 -17.05
CA ARG A 35 24.67 25.34 -16.63
C ARG A 35 23.35 25.72 -15.98
N GLU A 36 22.29 25.09 -16.42
CA GLU A 36 21.03 25.14 -15.72
C GLU A 36 21.23 24.54 -14.31
N GLN A 37 21.03 25.37 -13.29
CA GLN A 37 21.03 24.89 -11.94
C GLN A 37 19.73 24.13 -11.72
N PHE A 38 19.84 22.87 -11.28
CA PHE A 38 18.68 22.11 -10.88
C PHE A 38 18.01 22.85 -9.70
N GLN A 39 16.86 23.45 -9.97
CA GLN A 39 16.04 24.04 -8.92
C GLN A 39 15.19 22.93 -8.31
N HIS A 40 15.44 22.64 -7.05
CA HIS A 40 14.59 21.73 -6.28
C HIS A 40 13.20 22.37 -6.12
N ASP A 41 12.19 21.78 -6.74
CA ASP A 41 10.82 22.05 -6.35
C ASP A 41 10.52 21.25 -5.08
N ASN A 42 10.34 21.94 -3.96
CA ASN A 42 10.02 21.31 -2.67
C ASN A 42 8.77 20.42 -2.75
N ARG A 43 7.82 20.76 -3.63
CA ARG A 43 6.61 19.97 -3.88
C ARG A 43 6.93 18.60 -4.50
N GLN A 44 7.89 18.54 -5.44
CA GLN A 44 8.35 17.25 -6.03
C GLN A 44 9.00 16.37 -4.97
N VAL A 45 9.83 16.96 -4.10
CA VAL A 45 10.46 16.23 -3.00
C VAL A 45 9.41 15.67 -2.04
N GLU A 46 8.42 16.48 -1.67
CA GLU A 46 7.32 16.07 -0.81
C GLU A 46 6.49 14.95 -1.45
N LEU A 47 6.17 15.09 -2.73
CA LEU A 47 5.45 14.08 -3.51
C LEU A 47 6.20 12.74 -3.53
N LYS A 48 7.51 12.78 -3.70
CA LYS A 48 8.39 11.61 -3.65
C LYS A 48 8.37 10.92 -2.29
N ILE A 49 8.47 11.70 -1.22
CA ILE A 49 8.42 11.19 0.15
C ILE A 49 7.08 10.54 0.44
N LEU A 50 5.97 11.19 0.08
CA LEU A 50 4.61 10.68 0.27
C LEU A 50 4.35 9.41 -0.55
N ALA A 51 4.75 9.37 -1.82
CA ALA A 51 4.58 8.19 -2.68
C ALA A 51 5.31 6.96 -2.10
N ARG A 52 6.54 7.14 -1.64
CA ARG A 52 7.33 6.08 -0.99
C ARG A 52 6.75 5.69 0.37
N HIS A 53 6.18 6.64 1.12
CA HIS A 53 5.51 6.37 2.39
C HIS A 53 4.26 5.52 2.19
N ILE A 54 3.39 5.86 1.22
CA ILE A 54 2.21 5.06 0.85
C ILE A 54 2.62 3.64 0.46
N HIS A 55 3.67 3.48 -0.33
CA HIS A 55 4.16 2.15 -0.70
C HIS A 55 4.52 1.31 0.53
N ARG A 56 5.25 1.89 1.49
CA ARG A 56 5.62 1.21 2.75
C ARG A 56 4.40 0.85 3.59
N LEU A 57 3.43 1.76 3.70
CA LEU A 57 2.19 1.50 4.43
C LEU A 57 1.39 0.35 3.79
N LYS A 58 1.27 0.32 2.46
CA LYS A 58 0.57 -0.76 1.74
C LYS A 58 1.26 -2.11 1.91
N LYS A 59 2.59 -2.12 1.92
CA LYS A 59 3.35 -3.35 2.20
C LYS A 59 3.03 -3.87 3.62
N LYS A 60 3.10 -3.01 4.63
CA LYS A 60 2.75 -3.39 6.01
C LYS A 60 1.29 -3.86 6.15
N GLN A 61 0.34 -3.19 5.49
CA GLN A 61 -1.05 -3.65 5.48
C GLN A 61 -1.19 -5.04 4.84
N SER A 62 -0.45 -5.30 3.75
CA SER A 62 -0.43 -6.60 3.10
C SER A 62 0.11 -7.70 4.02
N ASP A 63 1.18 -7.42 4.76
CA ASP A 63 1.75 -8.36 5.74
C ASP A 63 0.73 -8.72 6.83
N TRP A 64 -0.01 -7.73 7.34
CA TRP A 64 -1.10 -7.96 8.29
C TRP A 64 -2.24 -8.78 7.70
N LYS A 65 -2.60 -8.56 6.42
CA LYS A 65 -3.61 -9.38 5.74
C LYS A 65 -3.18 -10.84 5.59
N VAL A 66 -1.90 -11.08 5.34
CA VAL A 66 -1.37 -12.46 5.30
C VAL A 66 -1.46 -13.11 6.68
N GLN A 67 -1.09 -12.39 7.74
CA GLN A 67 -1.22 -12.90 9.12
C GLN A 67 -2.68 -13.18 9.49
N TYR A 68 -3.60 -12.28 9.11
CA TYR A 68 -5.03 -12.45 9.28
C TYR A 68 -5.53 -13.73 8.60
N THR A 69 -5.16 -13.96 7.35
CA THR A 69 -5.56 -15.19 6.63
C THR A 69 -5.10 -16.44 7.35
N ARG A 70 -3.83 -16.46 7.80
CA ARG A 70 -3.31 -17.60 8.58
C ARG A 70 -4.04 -17.80 9.92
N CYS A 71 -4.42 -16.72 10.58
CA CYS A 71 -5.19 -16.78 11.82
C CYS A 71 -6.60 -17.32 11.55
N LEU A 72 -7.25 -16.85 10.49
CA LEU A 72 -8.58 -17.29 10.08
C LEU A 72 -8.60 -18.80 9.74
N ASP A 73 -7.57 -19.29 9.05
CA ASP A 73 -7.44 -20.70 8.68
C ASP A 73 -7.36 -21.62 9.93
N ILE A 74 -6.92 -21.06 11.07
CA ILE A 74 -6.88 -21.80 12.37
C ILE A 74 -8.21 -21.68 13.12
N ILE A 75 -8.85 -20.50 13.09
CA ILE A 75 -10.04 -20.20 13.90
C ILE A 75 -11.32 -20.69 13.24
N PHE A 76 -11.45 -20.50 11.93
CA PHE A 76 -12.64 -20.87 11.17
C PHE A 76 -12.31 -21.05 9.68
N PRO A 77 -11.63 -22.16 9.30
CA PRO A 77 -11.16 -22.39 7.94
C PRO A 77 -12.29 -22.40 6.89
N GLU A 78 -13.49 -22.85 7.31
CA GLU A 78 -14.63 -22.95 6.40
C GLU A 78 -15.21 -21.59 5.99
N LEU A 79 -14.95 -20.53 6.77
CA LEU A 79 -15.51 -19.21 6.53
C LEU A 79 -15.10 -18.61 5.20
N ASP A 80 -13.90 -18.93 4.72
CA ASP A 80 -13.34 -18.47 3.45
C ASP A 80 -14.22 -18.81 2.23
N LYS A 81 -14.92 -19.93 2.28
CA LYS A 81 -15.80 -20.39 1.21
C LYS A 81 -17.15 -19.67 1.18
N ILE A 82 -17.51 -19.03 2.30
CA ILE A 82 -18.82 -18.39 2.48
C ILE A 82 -18.74 -16.87 2.27
N VAL A 83 -17.67 -16.24 2.77
CA VAL A 83 -17.52 -14.80 2.77
C VAL A 83 -16.17 -14.34 2.19
N GLY A 84 -16.12 -13.13 1.66
CA GLY A 84 -14.84 -12.54 1.27
C GLY A 84 -14.00 -12.21 2.50
N LYS A 85 -12.86 -12.88 2.67
CA LYS A 85 -11.95 -12.76 3.84
C LYS A 85 -11.70 -11.31 4.27
N HIS A 86 -11.45 -10.43 3.32
CA HIS A 86 -11.03 -9.05 3.55
C HIS A 86 -12.16 -8.03 3.37
N SER A 87 -13.42 -8.47 3.47
CA SER A 87 -14.55 -7.54 3.44
C SER A 87 -14.80 -6.91 4.82
N GLU A 88 -15.33 -5.68 4.84
CA GLU A 88 -15.61 -4.95 6.08
C GLU A 88 -16.59 -5.71 6.98
N TYR A 89 -17.62 -6.32 6.38
CA TYR A 89 -18.57 -7.13 7.14
C TYR A 89 -17.94 -8.38 7.76
N THR A 90 -16.92 -8.97 7.12
CA THR A 90 -16.19 -10.10 7.70
C THR A 90 -15.35 -9.65 8.88
N TYR A 91 -14.66 -8.52 8.77
CA TYR A 91 -13.95 -7.94 9.91
C TYR A 91 -14.89 -7.60 11.07
N GLN A 92 -16.07 -7.05 10.77
CA GLN A 92 -17.08 -6.77 11.80
C GLN A 92 -17.60 -8.06 12.44
N LEU A 93 -17.92 -9.07 11.63
CA LEU A 93 -18.34 -10.39 12.10
C LEU A 93 -17.34 -11.00 13.08
N LEU A 94 -16.06 -11.01 12.72
CA LEU A 94 -15.01 -11.61 13.54
C LEU A 94 -14.69 -10.78 14.79
N THR A 95 -14.81 -9.46 14.71
CA THR A 95 -14.65 -8.59 15.88
C THR A 95 -15.74 -8.80 16.91
N CYS A 96 -17.00 -8.93 16.47
CA CYS A 96 -18.15 -9.11 17.38
C CYS A 96 -18.33 -10.56 17.82
N TYR A 97 -18.11 -11.51 16.92
CA TYR A 97 -18.35 -12.94 17.10
C TYR A 97 -17.16 -13.76 16.64
N PRO A 98 -16.03 -13.74 17.39
CA PRO A 98 -14.73 -14.25 16.95
C PRO A 98 -14.69 -15.76 16.69
N ASN A 99 -15.45 -16.55 17.41
CA ASN A 99 -15.44 -18.02 17.26
C ASN A 99 -16.79 -18.57 16.76
N PRO A 100 -16.81 -19.80 16.20
CA PRO A 100 -18.04 -20.42 15.72
C PRO A 100 -19.14 -20.50 16.77
N GLN A 101 -18.81 -20.78 18.04
CA GLN A 101 -19.77 -20.89 19.14
C GLN A 101 -20.48 -19.58 19.41
N LYS A 102 -19.75 -18.45 19.50
CA LYS A 102 -20.35 -17.12 19.68
C LYS A 102 -21.29 -16.72 18.55
N ARG A 103 -21.04 -17.23 17.33
CA ARG A 103 -21.94 -17.01 16.19
C ARG A 103 -23.22 -17.81 16.32
N LEU A 104 -23.14 -19.06 16.81
CA LEU A 104 -24.30 -19.89 17.11
C LEU A 104 -25.15 -19.27 18.24
N GLU A 105 -24.52 -18.79 19.31
CA GLU A 105 -25.19 -18.09 20.42
C GLU A 105 -25.85 -16.78 19.97
N ALA A 106 -25.21 -16.04 19.04
CA ALA A 106 -25.80 -14.83 18.48
C ALA A 106 -27.04 -15.11 17.64
N GLY A 107 -27.05 -16.23 16.93
CA GLY A 107 -28.15 -16.61 16.07
C GLY A 107 -28.32 -15.70 14.85
N PHE A 108 -29.38 -15.96 14.10
CA PHE A 108 -29.67 -15.20 12.87
C PHE A 108 -29.96 -13.72 13.15
N ASP A 109 -30.72 -13.43 14.21
CA ASP A 109 -31.23 -12.07 14.50
C ASP A 109 -30.13 -11.06 14.79
N LYS A 110 -29.06 -11.46 15.48
CA LYS A 110 -27.91 -10.57 15.73
C LYS A 110 -26.96 -10.48 14.55
N LEU A 111 -26.82 -11.57 13.78
CA LEU A 111 -25.91 -11.56 12.63
C LEU A 111 -26.46 -10.72 11.47
N ILE A 112 -27.78 -10.61 11.31
CA ILE A 112 -28.41 -9.81 10.26
C ILE A 112 -28.21 -8.30 10.45
N GLU A 113 -27.87 -7.85 11.67
CA GLU A 113 -27.55 -6.46 11.98
C GLU A 113 -26.21 -6.04 11.34
N ILE A 114 -25.37 -7.00 10.97
CA ILE A 114 -24.07 -6.70 10.33
C ILE A 114 -24.32 -6.21 8.89
N LYS A 115 -24.03 -4.94 8.68
CA LYS A 115 -24.27 -4.27 7.38
C LYS A 115 -23.56 -5.04 6.24
N ARG A 116 -24.31 -5.33 5.17
CA ARG A 116 -23.86 -6.06 3.97
C ARG A 116 -23.60 -7.57 4.15
N LEU A 117 -23.87 -8.14 5.32
CA LEU A 117 -23.93 -9.59 5.48
C LEU A 117 -25.33 -10.07 5.08
N THR A 118 -25.43 -10.89 4.03
CA THR A 118 -26.72 -11.32 3.48
C THR A 118 -27.29 -12.50 4.27
N ALA A 119 -28.63 -12.63 4.26
CA ALA A 119 -29.33 -13.72 4.96
C ALA A 119 -28.82 -15.11 4.52
N SER A 120 -28.57 -15.31 3.23
CA SER A 120 -27.99 -16.56 2.72
C SER A 120 -26.65 -16.89 3.36
N LYS A 121 -25.73 -15.93 3.39
CA LYS A 121 -24.41 -16.13 4.04
C LYS A 121 -24.51 -16.42 5.53
N ILE A 122 -25.48 -15.81 6.22
CA ILE A 122 -25.73 -16.07 7.64
C ILE A 122 -26.17 -17.52 7.82
N GLN A 123 -27.10 -18.01 7.01
CA GLN A 123 -27.56 -19.38 7.03
C GLN A 123 -26.40 -20.37 6.79
N ASP A 124 -25.56 -20.09 5.79
CA ASP A 124 -24.37 -20.89 5.49
C ASP A 124 -23.39 -20.91 6.68
N ILE A 125 -23.11 -19.75 7.30
CA ILE A 125 -22.25 -19.63 8.49
C ILE A 125 -22.81 -20.48 9.65
N LEU A 126 -24.11 -20.34 9.95
CA LEU A 126 -24.75 -21.06 11.05
C LEU A 126 -24.82 -22.57 10.79
N SER A 127 -24.94 -22.99 9.53
CA SER A 127 -24.97 -24.40 9.14
C SER A 127 -23.61 -25.08 9.31
N VAL A 128 -22.52 -24.33 9.06
CA VAL A 128 -21.14 -24.87 9.11
C VAL A 128 -20.53 -24.73 10.49
N ALA A 129 -20.89 -23.70 11.26
CA ALA A 129 -20.31 -23.42 12.59
C ALA A 129 -20.32 -24.61 13.58
N PRO A 130 -21.38 -25.47 13.66
CA PRO A 130 -21.36 -26.63 14.58
C PRO A 130 -20.34 -27.71 14.21
N ARG A 131 -19.92 -27.75 12.95
CA ARG A 131 -19.00 -28.75 12.41
C ARG A 131 -17.60 -28.19 12.14
N SER A 132 -17.36 -26.95 12.53
CA SER A 132 -16.05 -26.32 12.34
C SER A 132 -14.97 -27.03 13.17
N ILE A 133 -13.84 -27.31 12.52
CA ILE A 133 -12.64 -27.84 13.15
C ILE A 133 -11.73 -26.79 13.74
N GLY A 134 -12.11 -25.52 13.63
CA GLY A 134 -11.30 -24.39 14.08
C GLY A 134 -11.12 -24.33 15.59
N THR A 135 -9.96 -23.86 16.02
CA THR A 135 -9.60 -23.65 17.43
C THR A 135 -9.57 -22.15 17.74
N THR A 136 -9.90 -21.77 18.96
CA THR A 136 -10.11 -20.37 19.32
C THR A 136 -8.85 -19.67 19.84
N SER A 137 -8.46 -18.56 19.22
CA SER A 137 -7.59 -17.53 19.82
C SER A 137 -8.05 -16.13 19.41
N PRO A 138 -9.17 -15.64 19.98
CA PRO A 138 -9.83 -14.42 19.50
C PRO A 138 -9.01 -13.14 19.74
N ALA A 139 -8.15 -13.10 20.74
CA ALA A 139 -7.38 -11.91 21.08
C ALA A 139 -6.41 -11.50 19.97
N ARG A 140 -5.71 -12.46 19.37
CA ARG A 140 -4.76 -12.20 18.29
C ARG A 140 -5.45 -11.76 17.01
N GLU A 141 -6.62 -12.32 16.72
CA GLU A 141 -7.40 -11.95 15.53
C GLU A 141 -7.89 -10.49 15.60
N PHE A 142 -8.38 -10.09 16.77
CA PHE A 142 -8.80 -8.71 17.02
C PHE A 142 -7.66 -7.72 16.77
N GLU A 143 -6.48 -7.97 17.32
CA GLU A 143 -5.29 -7.13 17.11
C GLU A 143 -4.93 -7.00 15.62
N ILE A 144 -4.95 -8.11 14.88
CA ILE A 144 -4.63 -8.13 13.46
C ILE A 144 -5.63 -7.30 12.66
N ILE A 145 -6.93 -7.44 12.93
CA ILE A 145 -7.99 -6.67 12.26
C ILE A 145 -7.84 -5.16 12.53
N GLU A 146 -7.57 -4.78 13.77
CA GLU A 146 -7.35 -3.38 14.13
C GLU A 146 -6.11 -2.80 13.42
N ASN A 147 -5.02 -3.56 13.29
CA ASN A 147 -3.86 -3.13 12.52
C ASN A 147 -4.18 -2.96 11.03
N ILE A 148 -4.93 -3.86 10.40
CA ILE A 148 -5.36 -3.72 9.01
C ILE A 148 -6.17 -2.43 8.81
N LYS A 149 -7.12 -2.14 9.70
CA LYS A 149 -7.94 -0.93 9.69
C LYS A 149 -7.10 0.33 9.93
N HIS A 150 -6.16 0.26 10.87
CA HIS A 150 -5.25 1.36 11.16
C HIS A 150 -4.41 1.74 9.93
N TYR A 151 -3.76 0.78 9.29
CA TYR A 151 -2.98 1.05 8.08
C TYR A 151 -3.83 1.54 6.92
N LYS A 152 -5.07 1.07 6.77
CA LYS A 152 -6.01 1.62 5.79
C LYS A 152 -6.24 3.11 6.02
N ARG A 153 -6.55 3.53 7.25
CA ARG A 153 -6.74 4.95 7.59
C ARG A 153 -5.51 5.81 7.32
N LEU A 154 -4.30 5.29 7.59
CA LEU A 154 -3.05 6.00 7.29
C LEU A 154 -2.84 6.15 5.78
N ILE A 155 -3.12 5.11 5.00
CA ILE A 155 -3.03 5.13 3.53
C ILE A 155 -4.01 6.16 2.98
N ASP A 156 -5.27 6.15 3.41
CA ASP A 156 -6.30 7.08 2.93
C ASP A 156 -5.91 8.55 3.22
N LYS A 157 -5.33 8.82 4.39
CA LYS A 157 -4.81 10.16 4.73
C LYS A 157 -3.65 10.56 3.83
N ALA A 158 -2.69 9.69 3.60
CA ALA A 158 -1.54 9.98 2.76
C ALA A 158 -1.94 10.12 1.27
N GLU A 159 -2.89 9.33 0.79
CA GLU A 159 -3.44 9.46 -0.56
C GLU A 159 -4.20 10.79 -0.74
N LYS A 160 -4.87 11.30 0.30
CA LYS A 160 -5.47 12.63 0.27
C LYS A 160 -4.40 13.71 0.09
N CYS A 161 -3.32 13.69 0.87
CA CYS A 161 -2.21 14.64 0.70
C CYS A 161 -1.61 14.59 -0.71
N VAL A 162 -1.45 13.40 -1.29
CA VAL A 162 -0.98 13.25 -2.68
C VAL A 162 -1.96 13.88 -3.65
N ASN A 163 -3.27 13.70 -3.48
CA ASN A 163 -4.27 14.29 -4.35
C ASN A 163 -4.26 15.82 -4.28
N ASP A 164 -4.11 16.38 -3.07
CA ASP A 164 -4.04 17.82 -2.86
C ASP A 164 -2.79 18.41 -3.56
N LEU A 165 -1.62 17.80 -3.39
CA LEU A 165 -0.38 18.20 -4.09
C LEU A 165 -0.49 18.04 -5.61
N MET A 166 -1.08 16.96 -6.11
CA MET A 166 -1.28 16.75 -7.55
C MET A 166 -2.19 17.82 -8.18
N ALA A 167 -3.17 18.31 -7.45
CA ALA A 167 -4.02 19.42 -7.88
C ALA A 167 -3.21 20.72 -8.02
N GLU A 168 -2.26 20.99 -7.12
CA GLU A 168 -1.36 22.15 -7.19
C GLU A 168 -0.39 22.09 -8.37
N PHE A 169 0.05 20.88 -8.76
CA PHE A 169 0.92 20.71 -9.94
C PHE A 169 0.21 21.00 -11.26
N ASN A 170 -1.11 20.86 -11.31
CA ASN A 170 -1.91 21.02 -12.52
C ASN A 170 -1.31 20.29 -13.75
N SER A 171 -0.77 19.09 -13.53
CA SER A 171 -0.05 18.33 -14.55
C SER A 171 -1.01 17.58 -15.48
N VAL A 172 -0.69 17.59 -16.77
CA VAL A 172 -1.43 16.84 -17.80
C VAL A 172 -1.22 15.31 -17.68
N ILE A 173 -0.33 14.84 -16.78
CA ILE A 173 -0.01 13.40 -16.65
C ILE A 173 -1.25 12.54 -16.36
N THR A 174 -2.22 13.08 -15.63
CA THR A 174 -3.46 12.38 -15.26
C THR A 174 -4.49 12.31 -16.38
N THR A 175 -4.27 13.03 -17.49
CA THR A 175 -5.13 12.91 -18.69
C THR A 175 -4.82 11.66 -19.50
N VAL A 176 -3.65 11.03 -19.23
CA VAL A 176 -3.27 9.77 -19.89
C VAL A 176 -4.11 8.63 -19.31
N THR A 177 -4.79 7.90 -20.18
CA THR A 177 -5.65 6.77 -19.79
C THR A 177 -4.87 5.75 -18.96
N GLY A 178 -5.38 5.42 -17.78
CA GLY A 178 -4.75 4.49 -16.84
C GLY A 178 -3.78 5.13 -15.85
N ILE A 179 -3.48 6.43 -15.98
CA ILE A 179 -2.65 7.15 -15.03
C ILE A 179 -3.54 7.99 -14.10
N GLY A 180 -3.87 7.44 -12.93
CA GLY A 180 -4.51 8.21 -11.86
C GLY A 180 -3.49 9.00 -11.03
N ASN A 181 -3.99 9.86 -10.11
CA ASN A 181 -3.15 10.76 -9.29
C ASN A 181 -1.98 10.05 -8.61
N ARG A 182 -2.18 8.84 -8.08
CA ARG A 182 -1.12 8.09 -7.42
C ARG A 182 0.03 7.70 -8.35
N LEU A 183 -0.29 7.17 -9.53
CA LEU A 183 0.73 6.79 -10.51
C LEU A 183 1.37 8.03 -11.11
N GLY A 184 0.58 9.06 -11.42
CA GLY A 184 1.05 10.36 -11.85
C GLY A 184 2.03 10.98 -10.84
N ALA A 185 1.70 10.91 -9.55
CA ALA A 185 2.57 11.37 -8.47
C ALA A 185 3.92 10.65 -8.43
N VAL A 186 3.93 9.32 -8.62
CA VAL A 186 5.19 8.54 -8.67
C VAL A 186 6.04 8.97 -9.87
N ILE A 187 5.43 9.18 -11.04
CA ILE A 187 6.14 9.60 -12.24
C ILE A 187 6.71 11.01 -12.06
N LEU A 188 5.89 11.98 -11.64
CA LEU A 188 6.33 13.38 -11.42
C LEU A 188 7.41 13.51 -10.35
N ALA A 189 7.43 12.61 -9.39
CA ALA A 189 8.43 12.62 -8.32
C ALA A 189 9.81 12.12 -8.75
N GLU A 190 9.93 11.45 -9.90
CA GLU A 190 11.20 10.87 -10.40
C GLU A 190 11.74 11.61 -11.64
N ILE A 191 10.99 12.58 -12.18
CA ILE A 191 11.43 13.48 -13.26
C ILE A 191 12.12 14.70 -12.68
#